data_9814f2725e21c7a55ce42cf1603c7d4b
#
_entry.id   9814f2725e21c7a55ce42cf1603c7d4b
#
_cell.length_a   1.000
_cell.length_b   1.000
_cell.length_c   1.000
_cell.angle_alpha   90.00
_cell.angle_beta   90.00
_cell.angle_gamma   90.00
#
_symmetry.space_group_name_H-M   'P 1'
#
loop_
_entity.id
_entity.type
_entity.pdbx_description
1 polymer ?
#
loop_
_entity_poly.entity_id
_entity_poly.type
_entity_poly.pdbx_seq_one_letter_code
_entity_poly.pdbx_strand_id
1 'polypeptide(L)'
;MQELVPNQGDAWKFMLEQMDGVFDNLSRKKIKIDKLPNVDLFKRLKINEIPPEIIDWVGLSLFLRVQTLALRTAEMHIALGSDIHETAFTPTTYNGDYTVWLKNRLLYQFQNRLNIIENSLHKLDGMALDLAHQFLENKKLIRKHFVDFDWTKMKSERIRIHGDFHLGQVLVNGDDFYLLDFEGEPESTIRDRKVKQPPLKDVAGMFRSFHYAIYATIFNNADKYPFEQEELFKAGELLFKYLVGAFLETYIEKAQSGNLNIGYSHEINFLLK
;
A
#
# COMPACT_ATOMS: atom_id res chain seq x y z
N MET A 1 14.46 -8.70 -25.49
CA MET A 1 14.96 -7.31 -25.45
C MET A 1 13.79 -6.46 -25.01
N GLN A 2 13.93 -5.65 -23.97
CA GLN A 2 12.89 -4.72 -23.55
C GLN A 2 13.21 -3.34 -24.14
N GLU A 3 12.16 -2.58 -24.49
CA GLU A 3 12.33 -1.21 -24.93
C GLU A 3 12.76 -0.32 -23.77
N LEU A 4 13.69 0.62 -24.04
CA LEU A 4 14.11 1.59 -23.04
C LEU A 4 12.99 2.63 -22.86
N VAL A 5 12.43 2.70 -21.68
CA VAL A 5 11.43 3.71 -21.31
C VAL A 5 12.13 4.99 -20.87
N PRO A 6 11.95 6.13 -21.55
CA PRO A 6 12.41 7.41 -21.04
C PRO A 6 11.77 7.69 -19.67
N ASN A 7 12.57 8.11 -18.68
CA ASN A 7 12.05 8.32 -17.34
C ASN A 7 12.86 9.41 -16.59
N GLN A 8 12.28 9.95 -15.53
CA GLN A 8 12.89 10.89 -14.60
C GLN A 8 13.36 10.24 -13.28
N GLY A 9 13.47 8.92 -13.26
CA GLY A 9 13.82 8.13 -12.08
C GLY A 9 12.65 7.31 -11.56
N ASP A 10 12.85 6.66 -10.44
CA ASP A 10 11.82 5.85 -9.79
C ASP A 10 10.82 6.67 -8.97
N ALA A 11 9.64 6.10 -8.74
CA ALA A 11 8.59 6.76 -7.97
C ALA A 11 8.90 6.84 -6.47
N TRP A 12 9.88 6.08 -5.95
CA TRP A 12 10.32 6.21 -4.57
C TRP A 12 10.97 7.57 -4.33
N LYS A 13 11.96 7.92 -5.17
CA LYS A 13 12.61 9.24 -5.09
C LYS A 13 11.62 10.36 -5.32
N PHE A 14 10.78 10.24 -6.36
CA PHE A 14 9.70 11.20 -6.62
C PHE A 14 8.81 11.41 -5.39
N MET A 15 8.37 10.32 -4.75
CA MET A 15 7.47 10.42 -3.60
C MET A 15 8.16 11.06 -2.39
N LEU A 16 9.44 10.77 -2.12
CA LEU A 16 10.20 11.46 -1.06
C LEU A 16 10.26 12.98 -1.30
N GLU A 17 10.49 13.41 -2.52
CA GLU A 17 10.50 14.85 -2.89
C GLU A 17 9.10 15.49 -2.70
N GLN A 18 8.03 14.76 -3.04
CA GLN A 18 6.66 15.24 -2.79
C GLN A 18 6.35 15.34 -1.29
N MET A 19 6.73 14.34 -0.49
CA MET A 19 6.52 14.34 0.96
C MET A 19 7.27 15.50 1.63
N ASP A 20 8.51 15.75 1.23
CA ASP A 20 9.30 16.88 1.72
C ASP A 20 8.57 18.21 1.44
N GLY A 21 8.04 18.40 0.23
CA GLY A 21 7.23 19.58 -0.13
C GLY A 21 5.94 19.71 0.69
N VAL A 22 5.27 18.61 1.02
CA VAL A 22 4.07 18.60 1.86
C VAL A 22 4.38 19.05 3.30
N PHE A 23 5.46 18.54 3.90
CA PHE A 23 5.88 18.96 5.24
C PHE A 23 6.42 20.39 5.27
N ASP A 24 7.09 20.85 4.21
CA ASP A 24 7.47 22.26 4.06
C ASP A 24 6.24 23.18 4.00
N ASN A 25 5.18 22.78 3.29
CA ASN A 25 3.93 23.52 3.25
C ASN A 25 3.27 23.63 4.62
N LEU A 26 3.31 22.55 5.43
CA LEU A 26 2.81 22.53 6.79
C LEU A 26 3.45 23.65 7.62
N SER A 27 4.78 23.74 7.55
CA SER A 27 5.57 24.76 8.25
C SER A 27 5.31 26.16 7.73
N ARG A 28 5.43 26.34 6.41
CA ARG A 28 5.31 27.66 5.76
C ARG A 28 3.93 28.28 5.95
N LYS A 29 2.87 27.47 5.89
CA LYS A 29 1.49 27.95 6.03
C LYS A 29 1.01 27.93 7.49
N LYS A 30 1.83 27.48 8.43
CA LYS A 30 1.52 27.37 9.87
C LYS A 30 0.21 26.60 10.11
N ILE A 31 0.04 25.49 9.40
CA ILE A 31 -1.15 24.66 9.48
C ILE A 31 -1.19 23.94 10.83
N LYS A 32 -2.34 23.98 11.49
CA LYS A 32 -2.58 23.25 12.74
C LYS A 32 -3.22 21.90 12.41
N ILE A 33 -2.50 20.82 12.59
CA ILE A 33 -2.93 19.46 12.23
C ILE A 33 -4.23 19.08 12.93
N ASP A 34 -4.37 19.39 14.21
CA ASP A 34 -5.58 19.06 15.00
C ASP A 34 -6.87 19.75 14.47
N LYS A 35 -6.74 20.75 13.59
CA LYS A 35 -7.85 21.43 12.96
C LYS A 35 -8.21 20.90 11.58
N LEU A 36 -7.36 20.04 11.00
CA LEU A 36 -7.63 19.45 9.70
C LEU A 36 -8.69 18.36 9.81
N PRO A 37 -9.58 18.25 8.81
CA PRO A 37 -10.56 17.19 8.76
C PRO A 37 -9.89 15.81 8.77
N ASN A 38 -10.29 14.93 9.69
CA ASN A 38 -9.85 13.54 9.71
C ASN A 38 -10.74 12.68 8.82
N VAL A 39 -10.17 11.55 8.37
CA VAL A 39 -10.87 10.56 7.57
C VAL A 39 -10.50 9.16 8.05
N ASP A 40 -11.42 8.21 7.90
CA ASP A 40 -11.15 6.82 8.24
C ASP A 40 -10.19 6.19 7.24
N LEU A 41 -9.30 5.32 7.73
CA LEU A 41 -8.42 4.54 6.89
C LEU A 41 -9.24 3.66 5.92
N PHE A 42 -8.83 3.60 4.67
CA PHE A 42 -9.51 2.91 3.56
C PHE A 42 -10.87 3.50 3.15
N LYS A 43 -11.26 4.68 3.65
CA LYS A 43 -12.38 5.41 3.07
C LYS A 43 -12.03 5.88 1.66
N ARG A 44 -12.82 5.47 0.68
CA ARG A 44 -12.69 5.91 -0.71
C ARG A 44 -12.99 7.40 -0.82
N LEU A 45 -12.16 8.14 -1.55
CA LEU A 45 -12.25 9.60 -1.68
C LEU A 45 -12.12 10.04 -3.14
N LYS A 46 -13.17 10.61 -3.69
CA LYS A 46 -13.06 11.37 -4.95
C LYS A 46 -12.32 12.68 -4.70
N ILE A 47 -11.64 13.19 -5.73
CA ILE A 47 -10.90 14.46 -5.60
C ILE A 47 -11.78 15.61 -5.12
N ASN A 48 -13.01 15.68 -5.61
CA ASN A 48 -13.97 16.73 -5.20
C ASN A 48 -14.55 16.52 -3.78
N GLU A 49 -14.29 15.40 -3.14
CA GLU A 49 -14.67 15.12 -1.76
C GLU A 49 -13.53 15.40 -0.76
N ILE A 50 -12.31 15.66 -1.27
CA ILE A 50 -11.17 16.03 -0.42
C ILE A 50 -11.36 17.48 0.03
N PRO A 51 -11.32 17.73 1.35
CA PRO A 51 -11.52 19.08 1.88
C PRO A 51 -10.52 20.09 1.31
N PRO A 52 -10.94 21.34 1.03
CA PRO A 52 -10.06 22.37 0.49
C PRO A 52 -8.81 22.62 1.32
N GLU A 53 -8.88 22.48 2.64
CA GLU A 53 -7.78 22.64 3.57
C GLU A 53 -6.71 21.56 3.36
N ILE A 54 -7.11 20.36 3.02
CA ILE A 54 -6.22 19.24 2.69
C ILE A 54 -5.59 19.48 1.32
N ILE A 55 -6.37 19.92 0.34
CA ILE A 55 -5.83 20.26 -1.00
C ILE A 55 -4.84 21.43 -0.88
N ASP A 56 -5.12 22.43 -0.05
CA ASP A 56 -4.20 23.55 0.17
C ASP A 56 -2.90 23.07 0.84
N TRP A 57 -2.97 22.16 1.79
CA TRP A 57 -1.80 21.60 2.45
C TRP A 57 -0.98 20.71 1.52
N VAL A 58 -1.59 19.66 0.99
CA VAL A 58 -0.93 18.56 0.28
C VAL A 58 -0.62 18.92 -1.17
N GLY A 59 -1.49 19.70 -1.80
CA GLY A 59 -1.44 20.04 -3.21
C GLY A 59 -2.27 19.09 -4.09
N LEU A 60 -3.07 19.65 -4.98
CA LEU A 60 -3.88 18.88 -5.93
C LEU A 60 -3.03 18.00 -6.84
N SER A 61 -1.85 18.48 -7.23
CA SER A 61 -0.94 17.74 -8.13
C SER A 61 -0.57 16.37 -7.57
N LEU A 62 -0.25 16.25 -6.27
CA LEU A 62 0.09 14.97 -5.68
C LEU A 62 -1.09 13.99 -5.72
N PHE A 63 -2.30 14.45 -5.44
CA PHE A 63 -3.50 13.61 -5.54
C PHE A 63 -3.73 13.11 -6.96
N LEU A 64 -3.57 13.96 -7.96
CA LEU A 64 -3.68 13.55 -9.38
C LEU A 64 -2.61 12.51 -9.75
N ARG A 65 -1.38 12.65 -9.25
CA ARG A 65 -0.31 11.65 -9.45
C ARG A 65 -0.67 10.32 -8.79
N VAL A 66 -1.19 10.34 -7.57
CA VAL A 66 -1.64 9.12 -6.87
C VAL A 66 -2.78 8.44 -7.63
N GLN A 67 -3.71 9.21 -8.20
CA GLN A 67 -4.76 8.65 -9.06
C GLN A 67 -4.21 8.03 -10.35
N THR A 68 -3.24 8.68 -11.00
CA THR A 68 -2.59 8.10 -12.19
C THR A 68 -1.90 6.77 -11.85
N LEU A 69 -1.19 6.69 -10.71
CA LEU A 69 -0.58 5.46 -10.25
C LEU A 69 -1.62 4.36 -9.96
N ALA A 70 -2.74 4.72 -9.32
CA ALA A 70 -3.85 3.81 -9.07
C ALA A 70 -4.48 3.28 -10.36
N LEU A 71 -4.66 4.16 -11.37
CA LEU A 71 -5.14 3.80 -12.69
C LEU A 71 -4.23 2.78 -13.37
N ARG A 72 -2.91 3.04 -13.40
CA ARG A 72 -1.91 2.12 -13.98
C ARG A 72 -1.86 0.79 -13.24
N THR A 73 -2.00 0.81 -11.90
CA THR A 73 -2.09 -0.40 -11.09
C THR A 73 -3.32 -1.24 -11.45
N ALA A 74 -4.47 -0.61 -11.63
CA ALA A 74 -5.69 -1.31 -12.04
C ALA A 74 -5.58 -1.87 -13.47
N GLU A 75 -5.02 -1.11 -14.41
CA GLU A 75 -4.77 -1.56 -15.79
C GLU A 75 -3.81 -2.75 -15.84
N MET A 76 -2.76 -2.75 -15.04
CA MET A 76 -1.88 -3.91 -14.85
C MET A 76 -2.66 -5.13 -14.38
N HIS A 77 -3.46 -5.01 -13.34
CA HIS A 77 -4.23 -6.14 -12.82
C HIS A 77 -5.29 -6.65 -13.79
N ILE A 78 -5.96 -5.75 -14.53
CA ILE A 78 -6.88 -6.12 -15.59
C ILE A 78 -6.14 -6.92 -16.68
N ALA A 79 -4.97 -6.46 -17.12
CA ALA A 79 -4.17 -7.17 -18.12
C ALA A 79 -3.70 -8.54 -17.62
N LEU A 80 -3.25 -8.63 -16.35
CA LEU A 80 -2.81 -9.88 -15.72
C LEU A 80 -3.95 -10.87 -15.41
N GLY A 81 -5.21 -10.43 -15.51
CA GLY A 81 -6.42 -11.24 -15.28
C GLY A 81 -7.33 -11.34 -16.49
N SER A 82 -6.88 -11.04 -17.73
CA SER A 82 -7.75 -10.91 -18.89
C SER A 82 -7.74 -12.07 -19.88
N ASP A 83 -6.77 -12.97 -19.82
CA ASP A 83 -6.62 -14.04 -20.79
C ASP A 83 -7.34 -15.32 -20.33
N ILE A 84 -8.33 -15.77 -21.12
CA ILE A 84 -9.08 -17.00 -20.87
C ILE A 84 -8.43 -18.25 -21.49
N HIS A 85 -7.45 -18.08 -22.38
CA HIS A 85 -6.79 -19.19 -23.08
C HIS A 85 -5.47 -19.57 -22.39
N GLU A 86 -4.76 -18.59 -21.83
CA GLU A 86 -3.53 -18.83 -21.09
C GLU A 86 -3.85 -18.97 -19.59
N THR A 87 -3.73 -20.19 -19.10
CA THR A 87 -4.09 -20.53 -17.71
C THR A 87 -3.36 -19.69 -16.66
N ALA A 88 -2.17 -19.18 -16.97
CA ALA A 88 -1.43 -18.29 -16.07
C ALA A 88 -2.16 -16.97 -15.80
N PHE A 89 -2.92 -16.48 -16.77
CA PHE A 89 -3.61 -15.18 -16.72
C PHE A 89 -5.14 -15.30 -16.56
N THR A 90 -5.68 -16.52 -16.51
CA THR A 90 -7.12 -16.73 -16.25
C THR A 90 -7.43 -16.52 -14.77
N PRO A 91 -8.36 -15.65 -14.37
CA PRO A 91 -8.76 -15.49 -12.97
C PRO A 91 -9.25 -16.81 -12.34
N THR A 92 -9.07 -16.98 -11.05
CA THR A 92 -9.53 -18.15 -10.30
C THR A 92 -10.19 -17.76 -9.00
N THR A 93 -11.22 -18.50 -8.62
CA THR A 93 -11.91 -18.31 -7.33
C THR A 93 -11.12 -18.91 -6.17
N TYR A 94 -11.46 -18.53 -4.96
CA TYR A 94 -10.94 -19.18 -3.75
C TYR A 94 -11.49 -20.61 -3.65
N ASN A 95 -10.62 -21.54 -3.30
CA ASN A 95 -10.96 -22.94 -3.01
C ASN A 95 -10.32 -23.38 -1.69
N GLY A 96 -10.71 -24.55 -1.19
CA GLY A 96 -10.25 -25.07 0.10
C GLY A 96 -8.72 -25.19 0.17
N ASP A 97 -8.09 -25.71 -0.87
CA ASP A 97 -6.62 -25.92 -0.88
C ASP A 97 -5.87 -24.59 -0.80
N TYR A 98 -6.31 -23.59 -1.57
CA TYR A 98 -5.70 -22.26 -1.52
C TYR A 98 -5.92 -21.57 -0.17
N THR A 99 -7.11 -21.68 0.40
CA THR A 99 -7.40 -21.03 1.69
C THR A 99 -6.58 -21.64 2.83
N VAL A 100 -6.37 -22.96 2.82
CA VAL A 100 -5.45 -23.63 3.75
C VAL A 100 -4.01 -23.19 3.53
N TRP A 101 -3.55 -23.17 2.29
CA TRP A 101 -2.20 -22.69 1.94
C TRP A 101 -1.99 -21.24 2.39
N LEU A 102 -2.92 -20.32 2.08
CA LEU A 102 -2.82 -18.92 2.45
C LEU A 102 -2.77 -18.72 3.97
N LYS A 103 -3.69 -19.37 4.70
CA LYS A 103 -3.71 -19.30 6.15
C LYS A 103 -2.41 -19.79 6.78
N ASN A 104 -1.89 -20.93 6.33
CA ASN A 104 -0.63 -21.48 6.83
C ASN A 104 0.55 -20.56 6.50
N ARG A 105 0.58 -19.96 5.29
CA ARG A 105 1.62 -19.00 4.89
C ARG A 105 1.59 -17.74 5.76
N LEU A 106 0.41 -17.15 5.99
CA LEU A 106 0.26 -15.98 6.85
C LEU A 106 0.71 -16.25 8.29
N LEU A 107 0.29 -17.40 8.86
CA LEU A 107 0.70 -17.79 10.20
C LEU A 107 2.21 -18.05 10.30
N TYR A 108 2.81 -18.67 9.30
CA TYR A 108 4.25 -18.90 9.24
C TYR A 108 5.02 -17.57 9.17
N GLN A 109 4.61 -16.66 8.27
CA GLN A 109 5.22 -15.33 8.16
C GLN A 109 5.08 -14.54 9.46
N PHE A 110 3.90 -14.57 10.07
CA PHE A 110 3.67 -13.92 11.37
C PHE A 110 4.59 -14.46 12.46
N GLN A 111 4.71 -15.80 12.57
CA GLN A 111 5.61 -16.41 13.56
C GLN A 111 7.07 -16.05 13.33
N ASN A 112 7.51 -16.00 12.07
CA ASN A 112 8.87 -15.57 11.74
C ASN A 112 9.11 -14.12 12.16
N ARG A 113 8.15 -13.21 11.92
CA ARG A 113 8.29 -11.80 12.35
C ARG A 113 8.31 -11.66 13.86
N LEU A 114 7.48 -12.43 14.58
CA LEU A 114 7.56 -12.49 16.05
C LEU A 114 8.96 -12.90 16.53
N ASN A 115 9.49 -14.00 15.98
CA ASN A 115 10.81 -14.49 16.36
C ASN A 115 11.92 -13.46 16.08
N ILE A 116 11.85 -12.76 14.93
CA ILE A 116 12.82 -11.71 14.58
C ILE A 116 12.75 -10.57 15.60
N ILE A 117 11.56 -10.10 15.96
CA ILE A 117 11.37 -9.02 16.92
C ILE A 117 11.86 -9.46 18.30
N GLU A 118 11.43 -10.62 18.82
CA GLU A 118 11.84 -11.15 20.13
C GLU A 118 13.37 -11.26 20.23
N ASN A 119 14.03 -11.77 19.18
CA ASN A 119 15.47 -11.92 19.12
C ASN A 119 16.23 -10.59 18.95
N SER A 120 15.55 -9.53 18.51
CA SER A 120 16.16 -8.23 18.24
C SER A 120 15.90 -7.19 19.32
N LEU A 121 15.08 -7.47 20.35
CA LEU A 121 14.73 -6.50 21.40
C LEU A 121 15.95 -5.85 22.03
N HIS A 122 17.02 -6.62 22.28
CA HIS A 122 18.26 -6.14 22.88
C HIS A 122 19.05 -5.14 22.02
N LYS A 123 18.67 -4.96 20.75
CA LYS A 123 19.27 -4.03 19.78
C LYS A 123 18.43 -2.78 19.55
N LEU A 124 17.24 -2.74 20.13
CA LEU A 124 16.28 -1.65 19.96
C LEU A 124 16.33 -0.73 21.18
N ASP A 125 16.09 0.55 20.94
CA ASP A 125 15.95 1.58 21.97
C ASP A 125 14.80 2.53 21.62
N GLY A 126 14.46 3.42 22.56
CA GLY A 126 13.45 4.46 22.39
C GLY A 126 12.16 3.95 21.76
N MET A 127 11.65 4.69 20.79
CA MET A 127 10.38 4.38 20.13
C MET A 127 10.38 3.01 19.43
N ALA A 128 11.50 2.57 18.86
CA ALA A 128 11.57 1.27 18.20
C ALA A 128 11.33 0.12 19.18
N LEU A 129 11.86 0.24 20.40
CA LEU A 129 11.63 -0.72 21.48
C LEU A 129 10.17 -0.70 21.96
N ASP A 130 9.59 0.49 22.13
CA ASP A 130 8.18 0.64 22.54
C ASP A 130 7.23 0.02 21.52
N LEU A 131 7.44 0.27 20.24
CA LEU A 131 6.64 -0.33 19.16
C LEU A 131 6.80 -1.85 19.08
N ALA A 132 8.02 -2.37 19.31
CA ALA A 132 8.26 -3.80 19.38
C ALA A 132 7.49 -4.46 20.54
N HIS A 133 7.48 -3.84 21.73
CA HIS A 133 6.68 -4.31 22.85
C HIS A 133 5.18 -4.28 22.55
N GLN A 134 4.66 -3.19 22.01
CA GLN A 134 3.25 -3.08 21.60
C GLN A 134 2.87 -4.18 20.59
N PHE A 135 3.73 -4.46 19.59
CA PHE A 135 3.48 -5.54 18.63
C PHE A 135 3.40 -6.91 19.33
N LEU A 136 4.34 -7.20 20.24
CA LEU A 136 4.38 -8.46 21.00
C LEU A 136 3.18 -8.61 21.94
N GLU A 137 2.74 -7.56 22.59
CA GLU A 137 1.52 -7.54 23.42
C GLU A 137 0.28 -7.87 22.61
N ASN A 138 0.19 -7.34 21.39
CA ASN A 138 -0.95 -7.55 20.48
C ASN A 138 -0.87 -8.86 19.68
N LYS A 139 0.15 -9.70 19.86
CA LYS A 139 0.37 -10.91 19.04
C LYS A 139 -0.83 -11.86 18.99
N LYS A 140 -1.58 -11.99 20.06
CA LYS A 140 -2.78 -12.84 20.10
C LYS A 140 -3.92 -12.25 19.24
N LEU A 141 -4.10 -10.93 19.28
CA LEU A 141 -5.10 -10.22 18.50
C LEU A 141 -4.79 -10.31 16.99
N ILE A 142 -3.53 -10.05 16.62
CA ILE A 142 -3.07 -10.14 15.24
C ILE A 142 -3.24 -11.57 14.71
N ARG A 143 -2.80 -12.58 15.48
CA ARG A 143 -2.97 -13.99 15.11
C ARG A 143 -4.45 -14.36 14.90
N LYS A 144 -5.34 -13.90 15.79
CA LYS A 144 -6.78 -14.13 15.70
C LYS A 144 -7.35 -13.61 14.39
N HIS A 145 -6.90 -12.48 13.89
CA HIS A 145 -7.31 -11.91 12.60
C HIS A 145 -7.14 -12.91 11.44
N PHE A 146 -6.02 -13.64 11.39
CA PHE A 146 -5.77 -14.63 10.34
C PHE A 146 -6.52 -15.95 10.55
N VAL A 147 -6.77 -16.35 11.82
CA VAL A 147 -7.36 -17.64 12.17
C VAL A 147 -8.87 -17.64 12.05
N ASP A 148 -9.52 -16.58 12.53
CA ASP A 148 -10.99 -16.52 12.65
C ASP A 148 -11.68 -16.12 11.34
N PHE A 149 -10.93 -15.64 10.36
CA PHE A 149 -11.52 -15.29 9.08
C PHE A 149 -11.83 -16.52 8.23
N ASP A 150 -13.05 -16.59 7.73
CA ASP A 150 -13.49 -17.65 6.84
C ASP A 150 -13.17 -17.30 5.38
N TRP A 151 -11.97 -17.65 4.96
CA TRP A 151 -11.47 -17.43 3.60
C TRP A 151 -12.29 -18.11 2.51
N THR A 152 -13.12 -19.12 2.86
CA THR A 152 -13.98 -19.81 1.87
C THR A 152 -15.16 -18.98 1.43
N LYS A 153 -15.49 -17.91 2.17
CA LYS A 153 -16.59 -16.98 1.84
C LYS A 153 -16.18 -15.86 0.89
N MET A 154 -14.92 -15.80 0.51
CA MET A 154 -14.42 -14.80 -0.45
C MET A 154 -15.10 -14.97 -1.81
N LYS A 155 -15.60 -13.87 -2.37
CA LYS A 155 -16.24 -13.80 -3.68
C LYS A 155 -15.35 -13.16 -4.74
N SER A 156 -14.28 -12.48 -4.30
CA SER A 156 -13.25 -11.94 -5.18
C SER A 156 -12.49 -13.06 -5.90
N GLU A 157 -11.79 -12.68 -6.95
CA GLU A 157 -10.93 -13.57 -7.73
C GLU A 157 -9.46 -13.34 -7.41
N ARG A 158 -8.68 -14.36 -7.68
CA ARG A 158 -7.24 -14.36 -7.64
C ARG A 158 -6.71 -14.35 -9.07
N ILE A 159 -5.74 -13.50 -9.31
CA ILE A 159 -5.07 -13.36 -10.59
C ILE A 159 -3.56 -13.55 -10.43
N ARG A 160 -2.83 -13.58 -11.52
CA ARG A 160 -1.41 -13.30 -11.45
C ARG A 160 -1.22 -11.86 -11.02
N ILE A 161 -0.39 -11.63 -10.03
CA ILE A 161 -0.08 -10.30 -9.51
C ILE A 161 1.38 -9.95 -9.78
N HIS A 162 1.76 -8.69 -9.56
CA HIS A 162 3.16 -8.26 -9.58
C HIS A 162 3.96 -8.99 -8.50
N GLY A 163 3.44 -9.04 -7.28
CA GLY A 163 3.96 -9.84 -6.17
C GLY A 163 5.02 -9.15 -5.31
N ASP A 164 5.71 -8.13 -5.83
CA ASP A 164 6.66 -7.26 -5.11
C ASP A 164 6.44 -5.79 -5.49
N PHE A 165 5.18 -5.34 -5.40
CA PHE A 165 4.76 -4.05 -5.91
C PHE A 165 4.97 -2.92 -4.90
N HIS A 166 5.90 -2.02 -5.20
CA HIS A 166 6.24 -0.84 -4.40
C HIS A 166 6.77 0.30 -5.27
N LEU A 167 6.93 1.50 -4.72
CA LEU A 167 7.36 2.70 -5.46
C LEU A 167 8.70 2.53 -6.21
N GLY A 168 9.61 1.70 -5.72
CA GLY A 168 10.89 1.41 -6.39
C GLY A 168 10.73 0.59 -7.68
N GLN A 169 9.58 -0.06 -7.90
CA GLN A 169 9.25 -0.82 -9.11
C GLN A 169 8.43 0.00 -10.12
N VAL A 170 8.43 1.32 -9.95
CA VAL A 170 7.65 2.24 -10.78
C VAL A 170 8.56 3.35 -11.28
N LEU A 171 8.60 3.58 -12.59
CA LEU A 171 9.28 4.71 -13.20
C LEU A 171 8.32 5.87 -13.43
N VAL A 172 8.83 7.08 -13.26
CA VAL A 172 8.12 8.33 -13.54
C VAL A 172 8.47 8.78 -14.97
N ASN A 173 7.46 9.04 -15.80
CA ASN A 173 7.63 9.60 -17.13
C ASN A 173 6.64 10.73 -17.37
N GLY A 174 7.07 11.98 -17.25
CA GLY A 174 6.18 13.14 -17.30
C GLY A 174 5.10 13.03 -16.23
N ASP A 175 3.84 13.02 -16.64
CA ASP A 175 2.69 12.87 -15.74
C ASP A 175 2.22 11.42 -15.59
N ASP A 176 2.96 10.45 -16.11
CA ASP A 176 2.59 9.05 -16.12
C ASP A 176 3.58 8.15 -15.36
N PHE A 177 3.23 6.88 -15.22
CA PHE A 177 4.01 5.86 -14.54
C PHE A 177 4.14 4.59 -15.37
N TYR A 178 5.33 3.97 -15.33
CA TYR A 178 5.60 2.67 -15.92
C TYR A 178 5.97 1.67 -14.83
N LEU A 179 5.32 0.53 -14.85
CA LEU A 179 5.51 -0.54 -13.87
C LEU A 179 6.53 -1.53 -14.40
N LEU A 180 7.47 -1.94 -13.56
CA LEU A 180 8.61 -2.77 -13.91
C LEU A 180 8.67 -4.03 -13.04
N ASP A 181 9.51 -4.98 -13.44
CA ASP A 181 9.97 -6.09 -12.61
C ASP A 181 8.88 -7.04 -12.10
N PHE A 182 8.21 -7.71 -13.04
CA PHE A 182 7.14 -8.68 -12.78
C PHE A 182 7.64 -10.05 -12.30
N GLU A 183 8.83 -10.14 -11.72
CA GLU A 183 9.40 -11.41 -11.25
C GLU A 183 8.80 -11.88 -9.92
N GLY A 184 8.14 -11.01 -9.17
CA GLY A 184 7.58 -11.28 -7.84
C GLY A 184 8.64 -11.23 -6.73
N GLU A 185 8.21 -11.51 -5.50
CA GLU A 185 9.02 -11.33 -4.29
C GLU A 185 10.30 -12.19 -4.32
N PRO A 186 11.51 -11.58 -4.24
CA PRO A 186 12.80 -12.30 -4.37
C PRO A 186 13.00 -13.41 -3.31
N GLU A 187 12.50 -13.22 -2.09
CA GLU A 187 12.59 -14.20 -1.01
C GLU A 187 11.67 -15.43 -1.20
N SER A 188 10.71 -15.34 -2.10
CA SER A 188 9.77 -16.42 -2.40
C SER A 188 10.33 -17.40 -3.44
N THR A 189 9.97 -18.68 -3.33
CA THR A 189 10.31 -19.68 -4.34
C THR A 189 9.66 -19.34 -5.69
N ILE A 190 10.25 -19.77 -6.81
CA ILE A 190 9.66 -19.58 -8.16
C ILE A 190 8.24 -20.16 -8.23
N ARG A 191 7.98 -21.26 -7.53
CA ARG A 191 6.63 -21.85 -7.44
C ARG A 191 5.65 -20.91 -6.76
N ASP A 192 6.03 -20.33 -5.62
CA ASP A 192 5.16 -19.43 -4.86
C ASP A 192 4.89 -18.12 -5.59
N ARG A 193 5.88 -17.61 -6.33
CA ARG A 193 5.71 -16.40 -7.18
C ARG A 193 4.68 -16.61 -8.30
N LYS A 194 4.45 -17.86 -8.73
CA LYS A 194 3.45 -18.20 -9.77
C LYS A 194 2.04 -18.43 -9.22
N VAL A 195 1.88 -18.51 -7.89
CA VAL A 195 0.56 -18.69 -7.27
C VAL A 195 -0.27 -17.43 -7.48
N LYS A 196 -1.48 -17.59 -8.03
CA LYS A 196 -2.45 -16.50 -8.14
C LYS A 196 -2.90 -16.03 -6.77
N GLN A 197 -2.94 -14.74 -6.59
CA GLN A 197 -3.25 -14.10 -5.31
C GLN A 197 -4.27 -12.97 -5.51
N PRO A 198 -4.90 -12.47 -4.44
CA PRO A 198 -5.76 -11.29 -4.55
C PRO A 198 -4.98 -10.10 -5.10
N PRO A 199 -5.49 -9.35 -6.07
CA PRO A 199 -4.82 -8.15 -6.60
C PRO A 199 -4.60 -7.09 -5.52
N LEU A 200 -5.43 -7.06 -4.48
CA LEU A 200 -5.29 -6.16 -3.34
C LEU A 200 -4.00 -6.38 -2.53
N LYS A 201 -3.29 -7.50 -2.69
CA LYS A 201 -1.96 -7.68 -2.10
C LYS A 201 -0.96 -6.66 -2.65
N ASP A 202 -0.95 -6.42 -3.96
CA ASP A 202 -0.10 -5.40 -4.57
C ASP A 202 -0.53 -3.99 -4.14
N VAL A 203 -1.83 -3.74 -4.05
CA VAL A 203 -2.36 -2.46 -3.54
C VAL A 203 -1.89 -2.21 -2.10
N ALA A 204 -1.95 -3.21 -1.23
CA ALA A 204 -1.44 -3.12 0.16
C ALA A 204 0.08 -2.90 0.18
N GLY A 205 0.83 -3.52 -0.73
CA GLY A 205 2.26 -3.29 -0.91
C GLY A 205 2.57 -1.84 -1.27
N MET A 206 1.79 -1.24 -2.19
CA MET A 206 1.91 0.17 -2.55
C MET A 206 1.56 1.10 -1.38
N PHE A 207 0.52 0.80 -0.59
CA PHE A 207 0.19 1.58 0.60
C PHE A 207 1.30 1.54 1.64
N ARG A 208 1.88 0.36 1.86
CA ARG A 208 3.07 0.24 2.70
C ARG A 208 4.23 1.10 2.18
N SER A 209 4.41 1.17 0.88
CA SER A 209 5.43 2.01 0.26
C SER A 209 5.16 3.51 0.46
N PHE A 210 3.90 3.97 0.38
CA PHE A 210 3.52 5.34 0.75
C PHE A 210 3.83 5.63 2.22
N HIS A 211 3.46 4.72 3.11
CA HIS A 211 3.74 4.85 4.53
C HIS A 211 5.25 4.99 4.78
N TYR A 212 6.06 4.15 4.16
CA TYR A 212 7.51 4.25 4.27
C TYR A 212 8.06 5.57 3.74
N ALA A 213 7.57 6.09 2.62
CA ALA A 213 8.01 7.37 2.07
C ALA A 213 7.70 8.53 3.02
N ILE A 214 6.51 8.55 3.62
CA ILE A 214 6.11 9.56 4.60
C ILE A 214 7.04 9.53 5.81
N TYR A 215 7.22 8.37 6.45
CA TYR A 215 8.02 8.27 7.67
C TYR A 215 9.52 8.39 7.41
N ALA A 216 10.03 7.91 6.27
CA ALA A 216 11.41 8.17 5.87
C ALA A 216 11.68 9.67 5.72
N THR A 217 10.74 10.43 5.15
CA THR A 217 10.85 11.89 5.05
C THR A 217 10.87 12.54 6.43
N ILE A 218 9.97 12.14 7.33
CA ILE A 218 9.93 12.67 8.71
C ILE A 218 11.26 12.40 9.44
N PHE A 219 11.74 11.15 9.42
CA PHE A 219 12.97 10.79 10.13
C PHE A 219 14.23 11.41 9.55
N ASN A 220 14.33 11.50 8.22
CA ASN A 220 15.50 12.04 7.56
C ASN A 220 15.59 13.58 7.64
N ASN A 221 14.46 14.26 7.88
CA ASN A 221 14.36 15.71 7.87
C ASN A 221 13.77 16.26 9.19
N ALA A 222 13.84 15.52 10.31
CA ALA A 222 13.24 15.92 11.58
C ALA A 222 13.70 17.31 12.04
N ASP A 223 14.99 17.62 11.89
CA ASP A 223 15.60 18.91 12.27
C ASP A 223 15.19 20.08 11.34
N LYS A 224 14.65 19.78 10.17
CA LYS A 224 14.22 20.78 9.17
C LYS A 224 12.87 21.39 9.54
N TYR A 225 11.99 20.61 10.18
CA TYR A 225 10.61 21.01 10.45
C TYR A 225 10.48 21.53 11.89
N PRO A 226 9.88 22.72 12.10
CA PRO A 226 9.72 23.32 13.42
C PRO A 226 8.51 22.73 14.19
N PHE A 227 8.40 21.42 14.25
CA PHE A 227 7.33 20.68 14.92
C PHE A 227 7.91 19.60 15.81
N GLU A 228 7.18 19.29 16.88
CA GLU A 228 7.47 18.12 17.68
C GLU A 228 7.20 16.85 16.87
N GLN A 229 7.96 15.79 17.15
CA GLN A 229 7.87 14.53 16.43
C GLN A 229 6.44 13.94 16.42
N GLU A 230 5.72 14.10 17.54
CA GLU A 230 4.33 13.65 17.65
C GLU A 230 3.39 14.39 16.67
N GLU A 231 3.60 15.68 16.46
CA GLU A 231 2.82 16.47 15.48
C GLU A 231 3.13 16.03 14.05
N LEU A 232 4.40 15.75 13.73
CA LEU A 232 4.78 15.22 12.43
C LEU A 232 4.17 13.84 12.16
N PHE A 233 4.09 12.98 13.18
CA PHE A 233 3.43 11.68 13.05
C PHE A 233 1.93 11.80 12.84
N LYS A 234 1.25 12.69 13.54
CA LYS A 234 -0.18 12.99 13.30
C LYS A 234 -0.41 13.49 11.88
N ALA A 235 0.47 14.37 11.39
CA ALA A 235 0.43 14.85 10.01
C ALA A 235 0.66 13.70 9.00
N GLY A 236 1.67 12.87 9.24
CA GLY A 236 1.97 11.71 8.40
C GLY A 236 0.82 10.72 8.33
N GLU A 237 0.20 10.40 9.46
CA GLU A 237 -0.97 9.53 9.54
C GLU A 237 -2.16 10.10 8.76
N LEU A 238 -2.44 11.39 8.91
CA LEU A 238 -3.52 12.07 8.19
C LEU A 238 -3.26 12.07 6.68
N LEU A 239 -2.04 12.43 6.27
CA LEU A 239 -1.60 12.40 4.87
C LEU A 239 -1.77 11.01 4.26
N PHE A 240 -1.31 9.98 4.96
CA PHE A 240 -1.43 8.59 4.54
C PHE A 240 -2.89 8.20 4.25
N LYS A 241 -3.82 8.53 5.15
CA LYS A 241 -5.25 8.23 4.96
C LYS A 241 -5.83 8.88 3.71
N TYR A 242 -5.48 10.13 3.43
CA TYR A 242 -5.96 10.84 2.24
C TYR A 242 -5.36 10.27 0.94
N LEU A 243 -4.06 9.94 0.92
CA LEU A 243 -3.43 9.32 -0.26
C LEU A 243 -4.03 7.94 -0.55
N VAL A 244 -4.20 7.12 0.49
CA VAL A 244 -4.86 5.80 0.39
C VAL A 244 -6.29 5.93 -0.13
N GLY A 245 -7.06 6.88 0.39
CA GLY A 245 -8.44 7.11 -0.03
C GLY A 245 -8.57 7.49 -1.50
N ALA A 246 -7.71 8.41 -1.97
CA ALA A 246 -7.67 8.84 -3.38
C ALA A 246 -7.22 7.72 -4.32
N PHE A 247 -6.23 6.92 -3.91
CA PHE A 247 -5.77 5.75 -4.66
C PHE A 247 -6.88 4.71 -4.78
N LEU A 248 -7.51 4.33 -3.65
CA LEU A 248 -8.56 3.30 -3.62
C LEU A 248 -9.76 3.65 -4.49
N GLU A 249 -10.21 4.89 -4.47
CA GLU A 249 -11.35 5.29 -5.30
C GLU A 249 -11.08 5.02 -6.77
N THR A 250 -9.95 5.53 -7.28
CA THR A 250 -9.58 5.37 -8.68
C THR A 250 -9.29 3.91 -9.05
N TYR A 251 -8.57 3.19 -8.18
CA TYR A 251 -8.25 1.78 -8.42
C TYR A 251 -9.50 0.91 -8.51
N ILE A 252 -10.42 1.04 -7.54
CA ILE A 252 -11.63 0.22 -7.48
C ILE A 252 -12.56 0.53 -8.64
N GLU A 253 -12.76 1.81 -8.96
CA GLU A 253 -13.59 2.23 -10.10
C GLU A 253 -13.05 1.65 -11.42
N LYS A 254 -11.74 1.76 -11.64
CA LYS A 254 -11.11 1.22 -12.86
C LYS A 254 -11.14 -0.31 -12.90
N ALA A 255 -10.83 -0.98 -11.81
CA ALA A 255 -10.85 -2.44 -11.72
C ALA A 255 -12.25 -3.00 -12.02
N GLN A 256 -13.30 -2.41 -11.45
CA GLN A 256 -14.68 -2.81 -11.69
C GLN A 256 -15.12 -2.53 -13.13
N SER A 257 -14.76 -1.37 -13.70
CA SER A 257 -15.06 -1.06 -15.11
C SER A 257 -14.33 -1.99 -16.09
N GLY A 258 -13.18 -2.54 -15.69
CA GLY A 258 -12.43 -3.55 -16.44
C GLY A 258 -12.87 -4.99 -16.17
N ASN A 259 -14.01 -5.20 -15.48
CA ASN A 259 -14.55 -6.52 -15.10
C ASN A 259 -13.61 -7.36 -14.20
N LEU A 260 -12.70 -6.74 -13.47
CA LEU A 260 -11.88 -7.44 -12.48
C LEU A 260 -12.68 -7.60 -11.19
N ASN A 261 -12.94 -8.84 -10.78
CA ASN A 261 -13.69 -9.13 -9.56
C ASN A 261 -12.79 -9.04 -8.32
N ILE A 262 -12.74 -7.87 -7.71
CA ILE A 262 -12.01 -7.60 -6.46
C ILE A 262 -12.84 -7.81 -5.19
N GLY A 263 -14.06 -8.31 -5.32
CA GLY A 263 -14.97 -8.59 -4.21
C GLY A 263 -15.78 -7.38 -3.74
N TYR A 264 -16.48 -7.58 -2.63
CA TYR A 264 -17.32 -6.57 -2.00
C TYR A 264 -16.51 -5.70 -1.02
N SER A 265 -17.07 -4.58 -0.61
CA SER A 265 -16.40 -3.62 0.29
C SER A 265 -15.86 -4.24 1.59
N HIS A 266 -16.55 -5.23 2.16
CA HIS A 266 -16.08 -5.91 3.37
C HIS A 266 -14.85 -6.81 3.10
N GLU A 267 -14.76 -7.45 1.92
CA GLU A 267 -13.60 -8.23 1.49
C GLU A 267 -12.40 -7.32 1.22
N ILE A 268 -12.64 -6.20 0.51
CA ILE A 268 -11.62 -5.19 0.23
C ILE A 268 -11.01 -4.68 1.53
N ASN A 269 -11.84 -4.26 2.49
CA ASN A 269 -11.38 -3.76 3.78
C ASN A 269 -10.64 -4.83 4.61
N PHE A 270 -11.03 -6.10 4.47
CA PHE A 270 -10.34 -7.19 5.14
C PHE A 270 -8.96 -7.48 4.52
N LEU A 271 -8.86 -7.52 3.19
CA LEU A 271 -7.63 -7.82 2.48
C LEU A 271 -6.58 -6.69 2.54
N LEU A 272 -7.00 -5.46 2.86
CA LEU A 272 -6.10 -4.31 3.01
C LEU A 272 -5.57 -4.14 4.45
N LYS A 273 -6.19 -4.78 5.43
CA LYS A 273 -5.73 -4.80 6.84
C LYS A 273 -4.65 -5.82 7.08
#